data_895cc826fc4c1447ec24073482f1bdd2
#
_entry.id   895cc826fc4c1447ec24073482f1bdd2
#
_cell.length_a   1.000
_cell.length_b   1.000
_cell.length_c   1.000
_cell.angle_alpha   90.00
_cell.angle_beta   90.00
_cell.angle_gamma   90.00
#
_symmetry.space_group_name_H-M   'P 1'
#
loop_
_entity.id
_entity.type
_entity.pdbx_description
1 polymer ?
#
loop_
_entity_poly.entity_id
_entity_poly.type
_entity_poly.pdbx_seq_one_letter_code
_entity_poly.pdbx_strand_id
1 'polypeptide(L)'
;MICPYCKKEITVDTGFCPECGQDISNSTRQNQSDSYWKNVNREDTERSKEYKNLVNKEKQEARTRKNKALASTVLILIVLVAGAFGIFKFQQYQTQMINQVKAELVGKTMTAHSTHMEGLGWIYHEYWQLSFVDESNLDYAYIQTVGPAEDDEQPEYKGTYSYTVSRSVTGRYTIKVNGTTYELNVNDENIPKSISH
;
A
#
# COMPACT_ATOMS: atom_id res chain seq x y z
N MET A 1 38.79 -74.57 15.44
CA MET A 1 38.88 -73.36 16.28
C MET A 1 39.95 -73.55 17.38
N ILE A 2 40.41 -72.47 17.97
CA ILE A 2 41.42 -72.53 19.03
C ILE A 2 40.74 -72.46 20.41
N CYS A 3 41.02 -73.37 21.30
CA CYS A 3 40.50 -73.35 22.66
C CYS A 3 40.96 -72.09 23.42
N PRO A 4 40.04 -71.27 23.99
CA PRO A 4 40.42 -70.05 24.71
C PRO A 4 41.23 -70.36 25.99
N TYR A 5 41.12 -71.58 26.57
CA TYR A 5 41.73 -71.97 27.84
C TYR A 5 43.10 -72.61 27.62
N CYS A 6 43.20 -73.62 26.72
CA CYS A 6 44.50 -74.34 26.54
C CYS A 6 45.22 -73.93 25.25
N LYS A 7 44.64 -73.08 24.41
CA LYS A 7 45.16 -72.58 23.11
C LYS A 7 45.50 -73.66 22.05
N LYS A 8 45.01 -74.88 22.25
CA LYS A 8 45.16 -75.96 21.23
C LYS A 8 44.03 -75.83 20.17
N GLU A 9 44.32 -76.32 18.96
CA GLU A 9 43.40 -76.34 17.87
C GLU A 9 42.39 -77.46 18.06
N ILE A 10 41.12 -77.20 17.91
CA ILE A 10 39.96 -78.11 18.09
C ILE A 10 39.32 -78.31 16.75
N THR A 11 39.32 -79.59 16.35
CA THR A 11 38.73 -80.01 15.05
C THR A 11 37.28 -80.51 15.16
N VAL A 12 36.73 -80.64 16.33
CA VAL A 12 35.40 -81.19 16.60
C VAL A 12 34.51 -80.17 17.26
N ASP A 13 33.27 -80.03 16.79
CA ASP A 13 32.27 -79.08 17.28
C ASP A 13 31.50 -79.66 18.49
N THR A 14 32.29 -80.07 19.53
CA THR A 14 31.76 -80.51 20.81
C THR A 14 31.81 -79.35 21.78
N GLY A 15 30.74 -79.09 22.54
CA GLY A 15 30.68 -78.00 23.50
C GLY A 15 31.79 -78.00 24.54
N PHE A 16 32.72 -78.99 24.51
CA PHE A 16 33.89 -79.15 25.44
C PHE A 16 35.15 -79.33 24.64
N CYS A 17 36.23 -78.78 25.15
CA CYS A 17 37.53 -78.99 24.61
C CYS A 17 38.02 -80.41 24.93
N PRO A 18 38.35 -81.24 23.91
CA PRO A 18 38.80 -82.66 24.16
C PRO A 18 40.16 -82.73 24.84
N GLU A 19 40.96 -81.66 24.80
CA GLU A 19 42.33 -81.66 25.37
C GLU A 19 42.36 -81.17 26.83
N CYS A 20 41.48 -80.22 27.22
CA CYS A 20 41.50 -79.71 28.59
C CYS A 20 40.21 -79.87 29.36
N GLY A 21 39.13 -80.44 28.72
CA GLY A 21 37.84 -80.72 29.29
C GLY A 21 36.97 -79.50 29.61
N GLN A 22 37.44 -78.30 29.30
CA GLN A 22 36.69 -77.05 29.58
C GLN A 22 35.53 -76.86 28.59
N ASP A 23 34.38 -76.35 29.10
CA ASP A 23 33.21 -75.98 28.33
C ASP A 23 33.52 -74.73 27.52
N ILE A 24 33.39 -74.85 26.18
CA ILE A 24 33.66 -73.77 25.22
C ILE A 24 32.38 -73.31 24.54
N SER A 25 31.22 -73.88 24.91
CA SER A 25 29.92 -73.57 24.28
C SER A 25 29.49 -72.10 24.51
N ASN A 26 29.85 -71.56 25.66
CA ASN A 26 29.46 -70.20 26.00
C ASN A 26 30.33 -69.11 25.33
N SER A 27 31.61 -69.42 25.00
CA SER A 27 32.49 -68.42 24.37
C SER A 27 32.05 -68.07 22.94
N THR A 28 31.48 -69.04 22.22
CA THR A 28 31.00 -68.80 20.86
C THR A 28 29.66 -68.05 20.86
N ARG A 29 28.79 -68.35 21.81
CA ARG A 29 27.49 -67.64 21.93
C ARG A 29 27.67 -66.18 22.38
N GLN A 30 28.61 -65.90 23.26
CA GLN A 30 28.84 -64.55 23.75
C GLN A 30 29.34 -63.60 22.63
N ASN A 31 30.25 -64.04 21.76
CA ASN A 31 30.75 -63.25 20.64
C ASN A 31 29.66 -62.96 19.57
N GLN A 32 28.75 -63.86 19.35
CA GLN A 32 27.64 -63.67 18.40
C GLN A 32 26.58 -62.69 18.95
N SER A 33 26.27 -62.79 20.25
CA SER A 33 25.39 -61.87 20.95
C SER A 33 25.89 -60.42 20.93
N ASP A 34 27.16 -60.23 21.25
CA ASP A 34 27.74 -58.87 21.33
C ASP A 34 27.81 -58.18 19.97
N SER A 35 28.06 -58.94 18.89
CA SER A 35 28.05 -58.36 17.52
C SER A 35 26.65 -57.98 17.07
N TYR A 36 25.65 -58.77 17.43
CA TYR A 36 24.23 -58.48 17.10
C TYR A 36 23.76 -57.18 17.81
N TRP A 37 23.97 -57.07 19.12
CA TRP A 37 23.56 -55.88 19.89
C TRP A 37 24.33 -54.64 19.49
N LYS A 38 25.58 -54.72 19.09
CA LYS A 38 26.34 -53.55 18.57
C LYS A 38 25.72 -53.02 17.26
N ASN A 39 25.27 -53.91 16.38
CA ASN A 39 24.66 -53.51 15.11
C ASN A 39 23.27 -52.88 15.33
N VAL A 40 22.43 -53.49 16.19
CA VAL A 40 21.10 -52.96 16.52
C VAL A 40 21.21 -51.56 17.15
N ASN A 41 22.11 -51.38 18.12
CA ASN A 41 22.31 -50.06 18.76
C ASN A 41 22.83 -48.99 17.78
N ARG A 42 23.61 -49.38 16.78
CA ARG A 42 24.10 -48.45 15.75
C ARG A 42 22.97 -48.00 14.82
N GLU A 43 22.12 -48.93 14.36
CA GLU A 43 20.98 -48.59 13.54
C GLU A 43 19.96 -47.71 14.23
N ASP A 44 19.65 -47.96 15.49
CA ASP A 44 18.75 -47.12 16.28
C ASP A 44 19.34 -45.71 16.51
N THR A 45 20.66 -45.60 16.66
CA THR A 45 21.34 -44.32 16.80
C THR A 45 21.29 -43.52 15.50
N GLU A 46 21.51 -44.15 14.36
CA GLU A 46 21.44 -43.51 13.05
C GLU A 46 20.01 -43.07 12.72
N ARG A 47 19.03 -43.92 12.96
CA ARG A 47 17.61 -43.61 12.78
C ARG A 47 17.14 -42.45 13.67
N SER A 48 17.63 -42.40 14.91
CA SER A 48 17.37 -41.29 15.83
C SER A 48 18.01 -39.98 15.37
N LYS A 49 19.18 -40.00 14.76
CA LYS A 49 19.83 -38.81 14.18
C LYS A 49 19.06 -38.32 12.96
N GLU A 50 18.64 -39.20 12.10
CA GLU A 50 17.86 -38.85 10.90
C GLU A 50 16.55 -38.22 11.28
N TYR A 51 15.81 -38.80 12.23
CA TYR A 51 14.56 -38.22 12.75
C TYR A 51 14.78 -36.82 13.33
N LYS A 52 15.84 -36.60 14.13
CA LYS A 52 16.15 -35.25 14.67
C LYS A 52 16.46 -34.24 13.56
N ASN A 53 17.15 -34.66 12.51
CA ASN A 53 17.45 -33.80 11.36
C ASN A 53 16.18 -33.41 10.61
N LEU A 54 15.25 -34.34 10.39
CA LEU A 54 13.97 -34.06 9.76
C LEU A 54 13.13 -33.06 10.57
N VAL A 55 13.01 -33.28 11.87
CA VAL A 55 12.28 -32.37 12.78
C VAL A 55 12.90 -30.97 12.79
N ASN A 56 14.23 -30.90 12.79
CA ASN A 56 14.93 -29.61 12.77
C ASN A 56 14.71 -28.87 11.42
N LYS A 57 14.73 -29.60 10.31
CA LYS A 57 14.44 -29.05 8.98
C LYS A 57 13.03 -28.49 8.90
N GLU A 58 12.03 -29.24 9.34
CA GLU A 58 10.64 -28.76 9.40
C GLU A 58 10.48 -27.51 10.26
N LYS A 59 11.12 -27.48 11.43
CA LYS A 59 11.11 -26.29 12.29
C LYS A 59 11.76 -25.07 11.63
N GLN A 60 12.84 -25.26 10.90
CA GLN A 60 13.50 -24.19 10.16
C GLN A 60 12.61 -23.67 9.01
N GLU A 61 12.00 -24.58 8.24
CA GLU A 61 11.09 -24.20 7.17
C GLU A 61 9.87 -23.44 7.70
N ALA A 62 9.27 -23.89 8.81
CA ALA A 62 8.16 -23.21 9.45
C ALA A 62 8.55 -21.80 9.96
N ARG A 63 9.74 -21.62 10.53
CA ARG A 63 10.27 -20.29 10.92
C ARG A 63 10.48 -19.39 9.71
N THR A 64 11.05 -19.92 8.64
CA THR A 64 11.28 -19.16 7.41
C THR A 64 9.96 -18.70 6.75
N ARG A 65 8.93 -19.56 6.72
CA ARG A 65 7.59 -19.20 6.23
C ARG A 65 6.96 -18.09 7.09
N LYS A 66 7.03 -18.19 8.43
CA LYS A 66 6.54 -17.15 9.34
C LYS A 66 7.27 -15.81 9.14
N ASN A 67 8.58 -15.83 9.01
CA ASN A 67 9.36 -14.61 8.80
C ASN A 67 9.06 -13.96 7.45
N LYS A 68 8.88 -14.75 6.37
CA LYS A 68 8.45 -14.22 5.06
C LYS A 68 7.05 -13.60 5.12
N ALA A 69 6.10 -14.23 5.80
CA ALA A 69 4.76 -13.69 6.00
C ALA A 69 4.79 -12.38 6.78
N LEU A 70 5.55 -12.30 7.88
CA LEU A 70 5.73 -11.09 8.66
C LEU A 70 6.36 -9.96 7.84
N ALA A 71 7.43 -10.24 7.09
CA ALA A 71 8.08 -9.26 6.23
C ALA A 71 7.12 -8.70 5.16
N SER A 72 6.30 -9.56 4.54
CA SER A 72 5.28 -9.15 3.58
C SER A 72 4.24 -8.24 4.21
N THR A 73 3.75 -8.58 5.42
CA THR A 73 2.75 -7.77 6.13
C THR A 73 3.30 -6.38 6.50
N VAL A 74 4.54 -6.32 6.97
CA VAL A 74 5.21 -5.05 7.31
C VAL A 74 5.38 -4.18 6.05
N LEU A 75 5.76 -4.77 4.93
CA LEU A 75 5.90 -4.04 3.66
C LEU A 75 4.57 -3.43 3.21
N ILE A 76 3.48 -4.18 3.28
CA ILE A 76 2.13 -3.68 2.94
C ILE A 76 1.75 -2.50 3.85
N LEU A 77 2.00 -2.60 5.15
CA LEU A 77 1.71 -1.51 6.09
C LEU A 77 2.52 -0.24 5.76
N ILE A 78 3.79 -0.37 5.41
CA ILE A 78 4.64 0.76 5.02
C ILE A 78 4.06 1.45 3.78
N VAL A 79 3.65 0.69 2.76
CA VAL A 79 3.04 1.23 1.53
C VAL A 79 1.73 1.96 1.82
N LEU A 80 0.87 1.40 2.70
CA LEU A 80 -0.39 2.03 3.09
C LEU A 80 -0.16 3.33 3.85
N VAL A 81 0.78 3.36 4.79
CA VAL A 81 1.12 4.58 5.55
C VAL A 81 1.72 5.65 4.63
N ALA A 82 2.63 5.27 3.75
CA ALA A 82 3.22 6.20 2.77
C ALA A 82 2.15 6.76 1.81
N GLY A 83 1.22 5.93 1.35
CA GLY A 83 0.09 6.34 0.52
C GLY A 83 -0.83 7.32 1.24
N ALA A 84 -1.23 7.02 2.48
CA ALA A 84 -2.06 7.91 3.29
C ALA A 84 -1.38 9.25 3.55
N PHE A 85 -0.07 9.24 3.86
CA PHE A 85 0.71 10.46 4.03
C PHE A 85 0.80 11.29 2.75
N GLY A 86 0.98 10.64 1.60
CA GLY A 86 0.96 11.30 0.29
C GLY A 86 -0.37 12.00 0.00
N ILE A 87 -1.49 11.32 0.23
CA ILE A 87 -2.84 11.90 0.07
C ILE A 87 -3.03 13.10 1.01
N PHE A 88 -2.63 12.97 2.27
CA PHE A 88 -2.74 14.05 3.25
C PHE A 88 -1.94 15.30 2.84
N LYS A 89 -0.70 15.12 2.41
CA LYS A 89 0.14 16.22 1.90
C LYS A 89 -0.45 16.85 0.65
N PHE A 90 -0.99 16.06 -0.26
CA PHE A 90 -1.67 16.56 -1.45
C PHE A 90 -2.90 17.42 -1.09
N GLN A 91 -3.73 16.96 -0.14
CA GLN A 91 -4.88 17.76 0.33
C GLN A 91 -4.45 19.07 0.98
N GLN A 92 -3.41 19.05 1.82
CA GLN A 92 -2.86 20.29 2.41
C GLN A 92 -2.40 21.26 1.32
N TYR A 93 -1.70 20.77 0.31
CA TYR A 93 -1.25 21.59 -0.81
C TYR A 93 -2.44 22.21 -1.58
N GLN A 94 -3.48 21.42 -1.89
CA GLN A 94 -4.68 21.91 -2.56
C GLN A 94 -5.36 23.01 -1.74
N THR A 95 -5.54 22.80 -0.44
CA THR A 95 -6.14 23.78 0.46
C THR A 95 -5.34 25.07 0.50
N GLN A 96 -4.01 24.98 0.58
CA GLN A 96 -3.13 26.15 0.60
C GLN A 96 -3.27 26.96 -0.71
N MET A 97 -3.29 26.31 -1.86
CA MET A 97 -3.46 26.96 -3.16
C MET A 97 -4.83 27.64 -3.28
N ILE A 98 -5.89 27.00 -2.83
CA ILE A 98 -7.23 27.58 -2.80
C ILE A 98 -7.29 28.82 -1.91
N ASN A 99 -6.72 28.74 -0.71
CA ASN A 99 -6.71 29.88 0.23
C ASN A 99 -5.89 31.06 -0.33
N GLN A 100 -4.77 30.77 -0.98
CA GLN A 100 -3.99 31.82 -1.66
C GLN A 100 -4.82 32.53 -2.72
N VAL A 101 -5.50 31.78 -3.59
CA VAL A 101 -6.37 32.35 -4.65
C VAL A 101 -7.51 33.13 -4.05
N LYS A 102 -8.13 32.65 -2.96
CA LYS A 102 -9.21 33.39 -2.26
C LYS A 102 -8.72 34.71 -1.71
N ALA A 103 -7.56 34.73 -1.06
CA ALA A 103 -6.97 35.97 -0.52
C ALA A 103 -6.68 36.99 -1.65
N GLU A 104 -6.22 36.52 -2.79
CA GLU A 104 -5.96 37.35 -3.98
C GLU A 104 -7.24 37.84 -4.68
N LEU A 105 -8.40 37.18 -4.46
CA LEU A 105 -9.70 37.61 -4.99
C LEU A 105 -10.28 38.79 -4.19
N VAL A 106 -10.05 38.85 -2.89
CA VAL A 106 -10.62 39.88 -2.02
C VAL A 106 -10.34 41.27 -2.54
N GLY A 107 -11.38 42.09 -2.65
CA GLY A 107 -11.34 43.43 -3.19
C GLY A 107 -11.27 43.56 -4.72
N LYS A 108 -11.26 42.43 -5.45
CA LYS A 108 -11.30 42.43 -6.91
C LYS A 108 -12.74 42.33 -7.39
N THR A 109 -12.97 42.97 -8.55
CA THR A 109 -14.20 42.82 -9.33
C THR A 109 -13.82 42.16 -10.66
N MET A 110 -14.54 41.10 -10.99
CA MET A 110 -14.36 40.36 -12.25
C MET A 110 -15.67 40.30 -13.01
N THR A 111 -15.57 40.40 -14.32
CA THR A 111 -16.70 40.32 -15.22
C THR A 111 -16.63 39.09 -16.13
N ALA A 112 -17.74 38.47 -16.41
CA ALA A 112 -17.89 37.46 -17.42
C ALA A 112 -18.98 37.85 -18.38
N HIS A 113 -18.85 37.43 -19.62
CA HIS A 113 -19.83 37.64 -20.68
C HIS A 113 -20.03 36.33 -21.41
N SER A 114 -21.27 36.00 -21.68
CA SER A 114 -21.65 34.90 -22.57
C SER A 114 -22.65 35.38 -23.60
N THR A 115 -22.63 34.76 -24.74
CA THR A 115 -23.62 35.02 -25.82
C THR A 115 -24.14 33.68 -26.30
N HIS A 116 -25.44 33.53 -26.33
CA HIS A 116 -26.10 32.35 -26.88
C HIS A 116 -27.27 32.72 -27.75
N MET A 117 -27.66 31.83 -28.66
CA MET A 117 -28.74 32.01 -29.60
C MET A 117 -29.86 31.04 -29.23
N GLU A 118 -31.09 31.59 -29.11
CA GLU A 118 -32.29 30.79 -28.87
C GLU A 118 -33.33 30.94 -29.99
N GLY A 119 -34.01 29.84 -30.29
CA GLY A 119 -35.15 29.80 -31.20
C GLY A 119 -34.85 30.30 -32.59
N LEU A 120 -35.65 31.27 -33.07
CA LEU A 120 -35.63 31.82 -34.45
C LEU A 120 -34.50 32.85 -34.67
N GLY A 121 -33.39 32.79 -33.95
CA GLY A 121 -32.22 33.63 -34.16
C GLY A 121 -32.12 34.82 -33.20
N TRP A 122 -32.79 34.75 -32.05
CA TRP A 122 -32.64 35.74 -31.00
C TRP A 122 -31.28 35.54 -30.35
N ILE A 123 -30.48 36.60 -30.28
CA ILE A 123 -29.17 36.60 -29.60
C ILE A 123 -29.37 37.14 -28.20
N TYR A 124 -28.96 36.36 -27.22
CA TYR A 124 -28.94 36.75 -25.80
C TYR A 124 -27.52 37.05 -25.39
N HIS A 125 -27.33 38.20 -24.72
CA HIS A 125 -26.08 38.60 -24.10
C HIS A 125 -26.29 38.54 -22.58
N GLU A 126 -25.43 37.85 -21.92
CA GLU A 126 -25.44 37.70 -20.48
C GLU A 126 -24.15 38.27 -19.92
N TYR A 127 -24.27 39.17 -18.93
CA TYR A 127 -23.15 39.81 -18.25
C TYR A 127 -23.22 39.54 -16.77
N TRP A 128 -22.14 39.05 -16.22
CA TRP A 128 -21.99 38.83 -14.79
C TRP A 128 -20.88 39.69 -14.26
N GLN A 129 -21.11 40.26 -13.09
CA GLN A 129 -20.07 40.95 -12.29
C GLN A 129 -20.02 40.36 -10.92
N LEU A 130 -18.81 39.89 -10.52
CA LEU A 130 -18.49 39.27 -9.24
C LEU A 130 -17.52 40.20 -8.51
N SER A 131 -17.97 40.85 -7.43
CA SER A 131 -17.15 41.73 -6.61
C SER A 131 -16.87 41.04 -5.27
N PHE A 132 -15.64 40.59 -5.05
CA PHE A 132 -15.25 39.74 -3.91
C PHE A 132 -15.08 40.64 -2.66
N VAL A 133 -16.00 40.53 -1.71
CA VAL A 133 -16.01 41.30 -0.49
C VAL A 133 -15.02 40.76 0.56
N ASP A 134 -15.06 39.44 0.72
CA ASP A 134 -14.15 38.70 1.60
C ASP A 134 -13.83 37.30 1.02
N GLU A 135 -13.14 36.43 1.79
CA GLU A 135 -12.78 35.08 1.35
C GLU A 135 -13.98 34.10 1.18
N SER A 136 -15.18 34.52 1.54
CA SER A 136 -16.37 33.66 1.56
C SER A 136 -17.58 34.30 0.86
N ASN A 137 -17.61 35.61 0.73
CA ASN A 137 -18.76 36.36 0.21
C ASN A 137 -18.36 37.29 -0.94
N LEU A 138 -19.24 37.40 -1.91
CA LEU A 138 -19.10 38.33 -3.01
C LEU A 138 -20.46 39.02 -3.29
N ASP A 139 -20.39 40.23 -3.83
CA ASP A 139 -21.51 40.91 -4.44
C ASP A 139 -21.67 40.44 -5.89
N TYR A 140 -22.85 40.00 -6.20
CA TYR A 140 -23.22 39.44 -7.50
C TYR A 140 -24.16 40.38 -8.26
N ALA A 141 -23.77 40.75 -9.46
CA ALA A 141 -24.61 41.49 -10.35
C ALA A 141 -24.76 40.72 -11.67
N TYR A 142 -25.91 40.82 -12.27
CA TYR A 142 -26.27 40.10 -13.51
C TYR A 142 -27.26 40.90 -14.34
N ILE A 143 -27.06 40.89 -15.65
CA ILE A 143 -28.03 41.36 -16.62
C ILE A 143 -28.07 40.43 -17.82
N GLN A 144 -29.24 40.25 -18.37
CA GLN A 144 -29.45 39.56 -19.65
C GLN A 144 -30.18 40.53 -20.61
N THR A 145 -29.63 40.68 -21.80
CA THR A 145 -30.19 41.52 -22.85
C THR A 145 -30.45 40.72 -24.11
N VAL A 146 -31.35 41.17 -24.96
CA VAL A 146 -31.76 40.52 -26.20
C VAL A 146 -31.58 41.49 -27.35
N GLY A 147 -30.82 41.09 -28.37
CA GLY A 147 -30.55 41.93 -29.53
C GLY A 147 -29.08 42.27 -29.70
N PRO A 148 -28.74 43.34 -30.44
CA PRO A 148 -27.35 43.80 -30.52
C PRO A 148 -26.88 44.24 -29.15
N ALA A 149 -25.65 43.87 -28.80
CA ALA A 149 -25.05 44.26 -27.52
C ALA A 149 -24.94 45.81 -27.50
N GLU A 150 -25.56 46.43 -26.51
CA GLU A 150 -25.38 47.86 -26.22
C GLU A 150 -24.26 47.99 -25.16
N ASP A 151 -23.24 48.80 -25.48
CA ASP A 151 -22.05 48.97 -24.62
C ASP A 151 -22.34 49.62 -23.25
N ASP A 152 -23.54 50.20 -23.08
CA ASP A 152 -23.92 50.95 -21.89
C ASP A 152 -24.71 50.14 -20.83
N GLU A 153 -25.04 48.88 -21.10
CA GLU A 153 -25.81 48.06 -20.18
C GLU A 153 -24.96 47.54 -19.02
N GLN A 154 -25.29 48.00 -17.83
CA GLN A 154 -24.58 47.63 -16.62
C GLN A 154 -25.32 46.52 -15.85
N PRO A 155 -24.63 45.48 -15.37
CA PRO A 155 -25.22 44.44 -14.55
C PRO A 155 -25.90 45.03 -13.31
N GLU A 156 -27.15 44.59 -13.04
CA GLU A 156 -27.85 44.96 -11.83
C GLU A 156 -27.40 44.16 -10.63
N TYR A 157 -27.19 44.81 -9.50
CA TYR A 157 -26.89 44.13 -8.23
C TYR A 157 -28.06 43.21 -7.85
N LYS A 158 -27.74 41.94 -7.61
CA LYS A 158 -28.73 40.92 -7.22
C LYS A 158 -28.57 40.51 -5.74
N GLY A 159 -27.49 40.81 -5.10
CA GLY A 159 -27.23 40.51 -3.67
C GLY A 159 -25.82 40.05 -3.36
N THR A 160 -25.56 39.89 -2.08
CA THR A 160 -24.34 39.28 -1.57
C THR A 160 -24.56 37.78 -1.40
N TYR A 161 -23.70 36.99 -1.97
CA TYR A 161 -23.77 35.53 -1.95
C TYR A 161 -22.48 34.92 -1.45
N SER A 162 -22.60 33.77 -0.78
CA SER A 162 -21.42 32.96 -0.46
C SER A 162 -20.90 32.26 -1.71
N TYR A 163 -19.59 32.17 -1.82
CA TYR A 163 -18.94 31.47 -2.92
C TYR A 163 -17.97 30.41 -2.45
N THR A 164 -17.69 29.46 -3.30
CA THR A 164 -16.67 28.45 -3.08
C THR A 164 -15.67 28.44 -4.22
N VAL A 165 -14.39 28.34 -3.90
CA VAL A 165 -13.32 28.09 -4.88
C VAL A 165 -12.92 26.64 -4.78
N SER A 166 -12.84 25.98 -5.93
CA SER A 166 -12.31 24.60 -6.04
C SER A 166 -11.16 24.55 -7.04
N ARG A 167 -10.28 23.60 -6.85
CA ARG A 167 -9.15 23.34 -7.75
C ARG A 167 -9.17 21.90 -8.18
N SER A 168 -9.16 21.67 -9.49
CA SER A 168 -9.08 20.32 -10.07
C SER A 168 -7.68 19.70 -9.88
N VAL A 169 -7.58 18.41 -10.11
CA VAL A 169 -6.29 17.67 -10.10
C VAL A 169 -5.35 18.21 -11.19
N THR A 170 -5.91 18.74 -12.27
CA THR A 170 -5.16 19.36 -13.39
C THR A 170 -4.73 20.80 -13.10
N GLY A 171 -5.09 21.35 -11.93
CA GLY A 171 -4.71 22.70 -11.53
C GLY A 171 -5.68 23.80 -11.95
N ARG A 172 -6.78 23.49 -12.62
CA ARG A 172 -7.83 24.48 -13.00
C ARG A 172 -8.63 24.90 -11.79
N TYR A 173 -8.92 26.19 -11.70
CA TYR A 173 -9.73 26.75 -10.62
C TYR A 173 -11.15 27.05 -11.13
N THR A 174 -12.12 26.85 -10.26
CA THR A 174 -13.52 27.20 -10.51
C THR A 174 -14.09 27.91 -9.31
N ILE A 175 -14.99 28.88 -9.57
CA ILE A 175 -15.78 29.59 -8.56
C ILE A 175 -17.24 29.16 -8.73
N LYS A 176 -17.86 28.73 -7.62
CA LYS A 176 -19.29 28.44 -7.61
C LYS A 176 -20.01 29.44 -6.72
N VAL A 177 -20.98 30.13 -7.29
CA VAL A 177 -21.84 31.11 -6.61
C VAL A 177 -23.26 31.04 -7.14
N ASN A 178 -24.26 31.10 -6.28
CA ASN A 178 -25.70 31.09 -6.64
C ASN A 178 -26.08 29.98 -7.62
N GLY A 179 -25.48 28.77 -7.49
CA GLY A 179 -25.74 27.63 -8.38
C GLY A 179 -24.94 27.62 -9.70
N THR A 180 -24.37 28.74 -10.09
CA THR A 180 -23.55 28.90 -11.29
C THR A 180 -22.09 28.64 -11.01
N THR A 181 -21.38 28.02 -11.98
CA THR A 181 -19.96 27.74 -11.90
C THR A 181 -19.21 28.50 -12.97
N TYR A 182 -18.19 29.24 -12.56
CA TYR A 182 -17.32 30.01 -13.44
C TYR A 182 -15.93 29.40 -13.44
N GLU A 183 -15.28 29.33 -14.60
CA GLU A 183 -13.86 28.98 -14.68
C GLU A 183 -13.02 30.22 -14.35
N LEU A 184 -12.09 30.05 -13.39
CA LEU A 184 -11.19 31.12 -12.96
C LEU A 184 -9.84 30.94 -13.62
N ASN A 185 -9.47 31.88 -14.47
CA ASN A 185 -8.13 31.93 -15.07
C ASN A 185 -7.14 32.60 -14.10
N VAL A 186 -6.07 31.90 -13.82
CA VAL A 186 -4.97 32.39 -12.98
C VAL A 186 -3.65 32.38 -13.77
N ASN A 187 -2.70 33.24 -13.38
CA ASN A 187 -1.35 33.19 -13.91
C ASN A 187 -0.50 32.11 -13.24
N ASP A 188 0.78 32.00 -13.61
CA ASP A 188 1.72 31.02 -13.04
C ASP A 188 1.96 31.20 -11.52
N GLU A 189 1.70 32.40 -10.99
CA GLU A 189 1.81 32.70 -9.56
C GLU A 189 0.46 32.48 -8.82
N ASN A 190 -0.55 31.87 -9.46
CA ASN A 190 -1.92 31.69 -8.99
C ASN A 190 -2.67 33.00 -8.69
N ILE A 191 -2.30 34.10 -9.34
CA ILE A 191 -3.02 35.37 -9.22
C ILE A 191 -4.20 35.36 -10.20
N PRO A 192 -5.45 35.57 -9.73
CA PRO A 192 -6.64 35.62 -10.56
C PRO A 192 -6.60 36.76 -11.58
N LYS A 193 -6.88 36.46 -12.86
CA LYS A 193 -6.89 37.40 -13.98
C LYS A 193 -8.28 37.64 -14.54
N SER A 194 -9.04 36.60 -14.76
CA SER A 194 -10.35 36.67 -15.38
C SER A 194 -11.21 35.47 -15.00
N ILE A 195 -12.51 35.60 -15.19
CA ILE A 195 -13.48 34.52 -15.11
C ILE A 195 -14.13 34.30 -16.47
N SER A 196 -14.55 33.07 -16.74
CA SER A 196 -15.37 32.69 -17.90
C SER A 196 -16.52 31.78 -17.46
N HIS A 197 -17.60 31.85 -18.18
CA HIS A 197 -18.81 31.05 -17.93
C HIS A 197 -18.98 29.98 -19.02
#